data_a35f9a7d6c9e16989158b59f9ed8a7fb
#
_entry.id   a35f9a7d6c9e16989158b59f9ed8a7fb
#
_cell.length_a   1.000
_cell.length_b   1.000
_cell.length_c   1.000
_cell.angle_alpha   90.00
_cell.angle_beta   90.00
_cell.angle_gamma   90.00
#
_symmetry.space_group_name_H-M   'P 1'
#
loop_
_entity.id
_entity.type
_entity.pdbx_description
1 polymer ?
#
loop_
_entity_poly.entity_id
_entity_poly.type
_entity_poly.pdbx_seq_one_letter_code
_entity_poly.pdbx_strand_id
1 'polypeptide(L)'
;MTEKEIFEKNLILSTEFDRYVIEHPEFAEKLPQNALTVLLPEDDPELCNINIELAKKQREPGQQTVYIHIGGIAPQMSRLKDVNMEIVLS
;
A
#
# COMPACT_ATOMS: atom_id res chain seq x y z
N MET A 1 -7.12 15.05 -8.56
CA MET A 1 -5.84 14.56 -8.02
C MET A 1 -4.77 14.72 -9.10
N THR A 2 -3.62 15.30 -8.77
CA THR A 2 -2.53 15.51 -9.73
C THR A 2 -1.75 14.21 -9.95
N GLU A 3 -1.00 14.12 -11.06
CA GLU A 3 -0.15 12.96 -11.34
C GLU A 3 0.87 12.74 -10.22
N LYS A 4 1.40 13.82 -9.66
CA LYS A 4 2.35 13.76 -8.55
C LYS A 4 1.71 13.15 -7.30
N GLU A 5 0.50 13.57 -6.96
CA GLU A 5 -0.24 13.03 -5.81
C GLU A 5 -0.55 11.54 -6.00
N ILE A 6 -0.96 11.15 -7.20
CA ILE A 6 -1.24 9.75 -7.53
C ILE A 6 0.02 8.92 -7.35
N PHE A 7 1.14 9.38 -7.89
CA PHE A 7 2.43 8.70 -7.77
C PHE A 7 2.85 8.54 -6.30
N GLU A 8 2.80 9.61 -5.53
CA GLU A 8 3.22 9.60 -4.13
C GLU A 8 2.35 8.68 -3.29
N LYS A 9 1.03 8.74 -3.46
CA LYS A 9 0.10 7.88 -2.73
C LYS A 9 0.30 6.41 -3.07
N ASN A 10 0.47 6.09 -4.35
CA ASN A 10 0.69 4.73 -4.78
C ASN A 10 2.06 4.20 -4.35
N LEU A 11 3.06 5.06 -4.25
CA LEU A 11 4.38 4.66 -3.74
C LEU A 11 4.28 4.24 -2.28
N ILE A 12 3.55 5.00 -1.47
CA ILE A 12 3.32 4.64 -0.05
C ILE A 12 2.55 3.32 0.05
N LEU A 13 1.47 3.17 -0.71
CA LEU A 13 0.66 1.95 -0.70
C LEU A 13 1.48 0.73 -1.12
N SER A 14 2.24 0.82 -2.19
CA SER A 14 3.03 -0.31 -2.68
C SER A 14 4.15 -0.68 -1.72
N THR A 15 4.77 0.30 -1.08
CA THR A 15 5.80 0.05 -0.07
C THR A 15 5.21 -0.69 1.13
N GLU A 16 4.06 -0.26 1.62
CA GLU A 16 3.39 -0.91 2.74
C GLU A 16 2.86 -2.30 2.36
N PHE A 17 2.38 -2.45 1.13
CA PHE A 17 1.93 -3.74 0.63
C PHE A 17 3.09 -4.74 0.54
N ASP A 18 4.25 -4.31 0.07
CA ASP A 18 5.44 -5.16 0.02
C ASP A 18 5.84 -5.65 1.41
N ARG A 19 5.78 -4.77 2.41
CA ARG A 19 6.03 -5.16 3.81
C ARG A 19 5.00 -6.18 4.30
N TYR A 20 3.74 -5.96 3.98
CA TYR A 20 2.66 -6.88 4.36
C TYR A 20 2.90 -8.27 3.78
N VAL A 21 3.25 -8.35 2.51
CA VAL A 21 3.52 -9.62 1.82
C VAL A 21 4.69 -10.37 2.47
N ILE A 22 5.74 -9.64 2.84
CA ILE A 22 6.91 -10.22 3.51
C ILE A 22 6.52 -10.76 4.90
N GLU A 23 5.69 -10.02 5.63
CA GLU A 23 5.26 -10.40 6.98
C GLU A 23 4.18 -11.49 7.00
N HIS A 24 3.49 -11.71 5.87
CA HIS A 24 2.39 -12.66 5.75
C HIS A 24 2.61 -13.60 4.57
N PRO A 25 3.55 -14.58 4.70
CA PRO A 25 3.83 -15.52 3.59
C PRO A 25 2.61 -16.28 3.11
N GLU A 26 1.68 -16.60 4.01
CA GLU A 26 0.42 -17.30 3.68
C GLU A 26 -0.46 -16.47 2.76
N PHE A 27 -0.42 -15.14 2.87
CA PHE A 27 -1.12 -14.25 1.96
C PHE A 27 -0.43 -14.23 0.59
N ALA A 28 0.90 -14.15 0.59
CA ALA A 28 1.69 -14.12 -0.63
C ALA A 28 1.45 -15.36 -1.50
N GLU A 29 1.31 -16.53 -0.87
CA GLU A 29 1.05 -17.80 -1.56
C GLU A 29 -0.28 -17.81 -2.33
N LYS A 30 -1.23 -17.00 -1.90
CA LYS A 30 -2.55 -16.92 -2.55
C LYS A 30 -2.55 -16.03 -3.79
N LEU A 31 -1.50 -15.22 -4.00
CA LEU A 31 -1.40 -14.36 -5.16
C LEU A 31 -1.07 -15.20 -6.40
N PRO A 32 -1.90 -15.14 -7.45
CA PRO A 32 -1.59 -15.85 -8.69
C PRO A 32 -0.32 -15.33 -9.31
N GLN A 33 0.45 -16.23 -9.94
CA GLN A 33 1.66 -15.83 -10.66
C GLN A 33 1.32 -14.97 -11.86
N ASN A 34 2.14 -13.94 -12.10
CA ASN A 34 1.98 -13.03 -13.24
C ASN A 34 0.65 -12.26 -13.26
N ALA A 35 -0.04 -12.22 -12.12
CA ALA A 35 -1.27 -11.43 -12.02
C ALA A 35 -0.95 -9.94 -11.95
N LEU A 36 -1.85 -9.13 -12.50
CA LEU A 36 -1.81 -7.68 -12.31
C LEU A 36 -2.49 -7.37 -10.97
N THR A 37 -1.72 -6.91 -10.01
CA THR A 37 -2.21 -6.56 -8.69
C THR A 37 -2.62 -5.09 -8.66
N VAL A 38 -3.85 -4.82 -8.25
CA VAL A 38 -4.40 -3.48 -8.16
C VAL A 38 -4.70 -3.16 -6.70
N LEU A 39 -4.04 -2.15 -6.16
CA LEU A 39 -4.23 -1.73 -4.78
C LEU A 39 -5.41 -0.76 -4.69
N LEU A 40 -6.37 -1.08 -3.83
CA LEU A 40 -7.60 -0.32 -3.66
C LEU A 40 -7.72 0.16 -2.21
N PRO A 41 -7.23 1.39 -1.92
CA PRO A 41 -7.39 1.98 -0.58
C PRO A 41 -8.84 2.44 -0.39
N GLU A 42 -9.58 1.76 0.46
CA GLU A 42 -11.00 2.03 0.65
C GLU A 42 -11.29 3.39 1.27
N ASP A 43 -10.31 3.98 1.95
CA ASP A 43 -10.40 5.33 2.51
C ASP A 43 -10.17 6.44 1.46
N ASP A 44 -9.84 6.07 0.22
CA ASP A 44 -9.62 7.02 -0.88
C ASP A 44 -10.30 6.52 -2.17
N PRO A 45 -11.61 6.70 -2.29
CA PRO A 45 -12.36 6.19 -3.46
C PRO A 45 -11.88 6.73 -4.80
N GLU A 46 -11.42 7.98 -4.85
CA GLU A 46 -10.89 8.57 -6.08
C GLU A 46 -9.66 7.80 -6.56
N LEU A 47 -8.74 7.51 -5.65
CA LEU A 47 -7.54 6.74 -5.98
C LEU A 47 -7.88 5.31 -6.40
N CYS A 48 -8.87 4.68 -5.77
CA CYS A 48 -9.37 3.37 -6.19
C CYS A 48 -9.78 3.38 -7.66
N ASN A 49 -10.60 4.35 -8.06
CA ASN A 49 -11.06 4.47 -9.44
C ASN A 49 -9.91 4.72 -10.41
N ILE A 50 -8.96 5.56 -10.03
CA ILE A 50 -7.76 5.83 -10.84
C ILE A 50 -6.96 4.54 -11.03
N ASN A 51 -6.73 3.79 -9.97
CA ASN A 51 -5.95 2.56 -10.02
C ASN A 51 -6.63 1.49 -10.88
N ILE A 52 -7.94 1.38 -10.82
CA ILE A 52 -8.70 0.46 -11.68
C ILE A 52 -8.55 0.84 -13.15
N GLU A 53 -8.68 2.12 -13.48
CA GLU A 53 -8.56 2.58 -14.87
C GLU A 53 -7.15 2.40 -15.41
N LEU A 54 -6.12 2.68 -14.57
CA LEU A 54 -4.73 2.43 -14.94
C LEU A 54 -4.48 0.94 -15.21
N ALA A 55 -5.05 0.07 -14.36
CA ALA A 55 -4.91 -1.38 -14.52
C ALA A 55 -5.52 -1.87 -15.82
N LYS A 56 -6.67 -1.37 -16.20
CA LYS A 56 -7.32 -1.72 -17.48
C LYS A 56 -6.43 -1.42 -18.68
N LYS A 57 -5.66 -0.32 -18.61
CA LYS A 57 -4.74 0.08 -19.66
C LYS A 57 -3.46 -0.74 -19.67
N GLN A 58 -3.02 -1.24 -18.53
CA GLN A 58 -1.75 -1.96 -18.37
C GLN A 58 -1.89 -3.47 -18.50
N ARG A 59 -3.12 -3.98 -18.39
CA ARG A 59 -3.38 -5.41 -18.42
C ARG A 59 -3.02 -6.02 -19.77
N GLU A 60 -2.20 -7.08 -19.70
CA GLU A 60 -1.87 -7.86 -20.90
C GLU A 60 -2.97 -8.88 -21.21
N PRO A 61 -3.14 -9.29 -22.49
CA PRO A 61 -4.12 -10.31 -22.86
C PRO A 61 -3.91 -11.60 -22.08
N GLY A 62 -4.98 -12.13 -21.48
CA GLY A 62 -4.92 -13.35 -20.69
C GLY A 62 -4.39 -13.18 -19.28
N GLN A 63 -3.92 -11.99 -18.90
CA GLN A 63 -3.44 -11.72 -17.55
C GLN A 63 -4.60 -11.63 -16.57
N GLN A 64 -4.46 -12.32 -15.43
CA GLN A 64 -5.44 -12.24 -14.35
C GLN A 64 -5.25 -10.94 -13.57
N THR A 65 -6.35 -10.29 -13.23
CA THR A 65 -6.35 -9.09 -12.38
C THR A 65 -6.79 -9.47 -10.98
N VAL A 66 -6.04 -9.00 -9.98
CA VAL A 66 -6.35 -9.21 -8.58
C VAL A 66 -6.51 -7.86 -7.89
N TYR A 67 -7.65 -7.65 -7.25
CA TYR A 67 -7.91 -6.45 -6.46
C TYR A 67 -7.54 -6.73 -5.00
N ILE A 68 -6.69 -5.88 -4.45
CA ILE A 68 -6.31 -5.92 -3.04
C ILE A 68 -6.99 -4.76 -2.33
N HIS A 69 -8.01 -5.09 -1.55
CA HIS A 69 -8.75 -4.10 -0.77
C HIS A 69 -7.99 -3.77 0.51
N ILE A 70 -7.71 -2.49 0.72
CA ILE A 70 -6.95 -2.00 1.87
C ILE A 70 -7.84 -1.03 2.62
N GLY A 71 -8.14 -1.32 3.89
CA GLY A 71 -8.98 -0.46 4.71
C GLY A 71 -8.36 0.90 5.01
N GLY A 72 -7.04 0.93 5.09
CA GLY A 72 -6.27 2.14 5.35
C GLY A 72 -4.88 1.81 5.82
N ILE A 73 -4.07 2.84 6.06
CA ILE A 73 -2.73 2.71 6.60
C ILE A 73 -2.75 3.22 8.04
N ALA A 74 -2.33 2.36 8.98
CA ALA A 74 -2.26 2.75 10.39
C ALA A 74 -1.21 3.87 10.58
N PRO A 75 -1.46 4.82 11.48
CA PRO A 75 -0.48 5.85 11.78
C PRO A 75 0.84 5.24 12.25
N GLN A 76 1.93 5.85 11.80
CA GLN A 76 3.27 5.44 12.26
C GLN A 76 3.45 5.89 13.71
N MET A 77 3.81 4.94 14.57
CA MET A 77 4.08 5.21 15.98
C MET A 77 5.57 5.27 16.22
N SER A 78 5.97 6.01 17.28
CA SER A 78 7.36 6.05 17.70
C SER A 78 7.86 4.66 18.13
N ARG A 79 9.10 4.36 17.78
CA ARG A 79 9.77 3.12 18.17
C ARG A 79 10.70 3.30 19.36
N LEU A 80 10.66 4.46 19.99
CA LEU A 80 11.49 4.73 21.16
C LEU A 80 11.11 3.77 22.30
N LYS A 81 12.13 3.27 22.99
CA LYS A 81 11.99 2.43 24.17
C LYS A 81 12.71 3.09 25.36
N ASP A 82 12.21 2.80 26.55
CA ASP A 82 12.89 3.17 27.81
C ASP A 82 13.31 4.64 27.84
N VAL A 83 12.38 5.50 27.45
CA VAL A 83 12.62 6.93 27.37
C VAL A 83 12.53 7.54 28.77
N ASN A 84 13.60 8.20 29.17
CA ASN A 84 13.66 8.93 30.45
C ASN A 84 13.99 10.39 30.18
N MET A 85 13.50 11.25 31.05
CA MET A 85 13.79 12.67 30.99
C MET A 85 14.53 13.11 32.23
N GLU A 86 15.65 13.81 32.04
CA GLU A 86 16.37 14.45 33.13
C GLU A 86 16.38 15.96 32.88
N ILE A 87 15.95 16.73 33.89
CA ILE A 87 15.98 18.19 33.81
C ILE A 87 17.26 18.67 34.46
N VAL A 88 18.13 19.28 33.68
CA VAL A 88 19.40 19.80 34.16
C VAL A 88 19.28 21.29 34.40
N LEU A 89 19.52 21.71 35.63
CA LEU A 89 19.52 23.11 36.05
C LEU A 89 20.95 23.65 35.90
N SER A 90 21.12 24.66 35.05
CA SER A 90 22.42 25.30 34.83
C SER A 90 22.54 26.63 35.53
#